data_ae9a2897f7e4cb0532488bdf0a016909
#
_entry.id   ae9a2897f7e4cb0532488bdf0a016909
#
_cell.length_a   1.000
_cell.length_b   1.000
_cell.length_c   1.000
_cell.angle_alpha   90.00
_cell.angle_beta   90.00
_cell.angle_gamma   90.00
#
_symmetry.space_group_name_H-M   'P 1'
#
loop_
_entity.id
_entity.type
_entity.pdbx_description
1 polymer ?
#
loop_
_entity_poly.entity_id
_entity_poly.type
_entity_poly.pdbx_seq_one_letter_code
_entity_poly.pdbx_strand_id
1 'polypeptide(L)'
;MNARTVGQMNARTVGQMNAGTVRRTNAGTIGRMNARAVAQTKVQTVATMHARTVARSRRTAVAVLVAGLALTGCGAGDGRANGGGAGGRVTGPVTVFAAASLTESFTRIGKDFEAAHPGSRVTLNVAGSSALANQIAQGAPADVFASAAPTNMSTVVEAGDADGTPSVFARNQLVIAVPRGNPKAVASLADLSRPGVKVALCASQVPCGAAARTALDAAGVALTPVTLERDVKGALAKVKLGEVDAALVYRTDTQAASDDVTGVEFPESARAVNDYPIVALKDAPNPNGARAFVAYVRSAPAQAVLADAGFQAP
;
A
#
# COMPACT_ATOMS: atom_id res chain seq x y z
N MET A 1 19.92 14.84 -75.80
CA MET A 1 18.96 15.48 -76.74
C MET A 1 17.70 15.74 -75.95
N ASN A 2 17.44 17.02 -75.71
CA ASN A 2 16.21 17.75 -75.62
C ASN A 2 15.09 17.22 -74.65
N ALA A 3 14.81 17.93 -73.64
CA ALA A 3 14.35 19.28 -73.39
C ALA A 3 12.83 19.40 -73.24
N ARG A 4 12.42 19.93 -72.05
CA ARG A 4 11.34 20.92 -71.81
C ARG A 4 9.89 20.53 -72.05
N THR A 5 9.00 20.78 -71.06
CA THR A 5 8.21 22.01 -70.88
C THR A 5 7.33 21.82 -69.63
N VAL A 6 7.46 22.53 -68.60
CA VAL A 6 6.91 23.75 -68.02
C VAL A 6 5.41 23.99 -68.38
N GLY A 7 4.56 24.03 -67.43
CA GLY A 7 3.20 24.52 -67.46
C GLY A 7 2.67 24.90 -66.08
N GLN A 8 2.84 26.17 -65.71
CA GLN A 8 2.22 26.88 -64.58
C GLN A 8 0.79 27.33 -64.90
N MET A 9 0.15 27.77 -63.83
CA MET A 9 -1.08 28.62 -63.75
C MET A 9 -2.38 27.81 -63.46
N ASN A 10 -3.28 28.23 -62.58
CA ASN A 10 -3.60 29.53 -61.99
C ASN A 10 -4.44 29.33 -60.72
N ALA A 11 -4.29 30.30 -59.83
CA ALA A 11 -5.08 30.56 -58.66
C ALA A 11 -6.44 31.20 -59.01
N ARG A 12 -7.35 31.19 -58.00
CA ARG A 12 -8.55 32.02 -57.80
C ARG A 12 -9.90 31.36 -58.14
N THR A 13 -10.68 31.10 -57.07
CA THR A 13 -11.92 31.84 -56.96
C THR A 13 -12.33 31.81 -55.46
N VAL A 14 -12.47 33.01 -54.91
CA VAL A 14 -13.05 33.39 -53.65
C VAL A 14 -14.56 33.33 -53.82
N GLY A 15 -15.30 32.71 -52.89
CA GLY A 15 -16.72 32.76 -52.79
C GLY A 15 -17.15 32.98 -51.35
N GLN A 16 -17.39 34.23 -51.00
CA GLN A 16 -18.06 34.69 -49.78
C GLN A 16 -19.58 34.41 -49.81
N MET A 17 -20.15 34.49 -48.60
CA MET A 17 -21.57 34.66 -48.21
C MET A 17 -22.32 33.35 -47.94
N ASN A 18 -22.86 33.14 -46.68
CA ASN A 18 -23.94 33.95 -46.12
C ASN A 18 -24.11 33.72 -44.60
N ALA A 19 -24.18 34.81 -43.87
CA ALA A 19 -24.64 34.84 -42.49
C ALA A 19 -26.15 34.57 -42.44
N GLY A 20 -26.56 33.46 -41.88
CA GLY A 20 -27.94 33.09 -41.60
C GLY A 20 -28.30 33.40 -40.14
N THR A 21 -29.07 34.42 -39.99
CA THR A 21 -29.78 34.87 -38.80
C THR A 21 -30.45 33.71 -38.05
N VAL A 22 -30.04 33.42 -36.84
CA VAL A 22 -30.82 32.60 -35.90
C VAL A 22 -31.43 33.51 -34.84
N ARG A 23 -32.74 33.56 -34.88
CA ARG A 23 -33.63 34.28 -33.97
C ARG A 23 -33.38 33.85 -32.51
N ARG A 24 -33.21 34.85 -31.64
CA ARG A 24 -33.44 34.76 -30.21
C ARG A 24 -34.90 34.43 -29.95
N THR A 25 -35.18 33.30 -29.35
CA THR A 25 -36.45 33.08 -28.65
C THR A 25 -36.17 33.10 -27.15
N ASN A 26 -36.88 33.94 -26.47
CA ASN A 26 -36.98 34.10 -25.03
C ASN A 26 -37.25 32.76 -24.35
N ALA A 27 -36.38 32.37 -23.41
CA ALA A 27 -36.73 31.42 -22.37
C ALA A 27 -36.87 32.20 -21.07
N GLY A 28 -38.11 32.21 -20.61
CA GLY A 28 -38.54 32.89 -19.40
C GLY A 28 -37.93 32.29 -18.13
N THR A 29 -37.80 33.15 -17.24
CA THR A 29 -37.84 33.09 -15.77
C THR A 29 -38.37 31.77 -15.20
N ILE A 30 -37.48 30.97 -14.62
CA ILE A 30 -37.85 30.02 -13.56
C ILE A 30 -36.79 30.08 -12.46
N GLY A 31 -37.19 30.67 -11.36
CA GLY A 31 -36.93 30.20 -10.01
C GLY A 31 -35.51 30.26 -9.45
N ARG A 32 -35.03 31.44 -9.07
CA ARG A 32 -34.10 31.55 -7.94
C ARG A 32 -34.85 31.14 -6.67
N MET A 33 -34.79 29.89 -6.29
CA MET A 33 -35.21 29.43 -4.96
C MET A 33 -34.01 28.84 -4.21
N ASN A 34 -33.56 29.63 -3.27
CA ASN A 34 -33.07 29.26 -1.94
C ASN A 34 -32.09 28.09 -1.78
N ALA A 35 -30.82 28.37 -2.07
CA ALA A 35 -29.65 27.61 -1.55
C ALA A 35 -29.27 28.05 -0.14
N ARG A 36 -30.15 28.64 0.66
CA ARG A 36 -29.86 29.11 2.05
C ARG A 36 -30.61 28.37 3.16
N ALA A 37 -31.43 27.36 2.84
CA ALA A 37 -32.26 26.67 3.86
C ALA A 37 -31.81 25.27 4.24
N VAL A 38 -30.70 24.73 3.70
CA VAL A 38 -30.23 23.36 4.01
C VAL A 38 -28.97 23.33 4.93
N ALA A 39 -28.39 24.49 5.20
CA ALA A 39 -27.15 24.56 6.02
C ALA A 39 -27.38 24.82 7.53
N GLN A 40 -28.63 24.95 8.02
CA GLN A 40 -28.89 25.28 9.42
C GLN A 40 -29.57 24.20 10.26
N THR A 41 -29.84 23.01 9.73
CA THR A 41 -30.56 21.97 10.49
C THR A 41 -29.68 20.80 10.99
N LYS A 42 -28.36 20.86 10.84
CA LYS A 42 -27.46 19.77 11.29
C LYS A 42 -26.47 20.14 12.41
N VAL A 43 -26.58 21.29 13.03
CA VAL A 43 -25.66 21.73 14.12
C VAL A 43 -26.31 21.74 15.52
N GLN A 44 -27.58 21.44 15.66
CA GLN A 44 -28.28 21.55 16.98
C GLN A 44 -28.64 20.24 17.68
N THR A 45 -28.16 19.07 17.24
CA THR A 45 -28.54 17.79 17.88
C THR A 45 -27.36 17.07 18.58
N VAL A 46 -26.16 17.65 18.66
CA VAL A 46 -25.02 17.03 19.36
C VAL A 46 -24.62 17.75 20.67
N ALA A 47 -25.25 18.85 21.04
CA ALA A 47 -24.87 19.65 22.21
C ALA A 47 -25.65 19.40 23.51
N THR A 48 -26.50 18.34 23.60
CA THR A 48 -27.34 18.13 24.80
C THR A 48 -27.18 16.77 25.48
N MET A 49 -26.09 16.04 25.28
CA MET A 49 -25.88 14.75 25.97
C MET A 49 -24.59 14.64 26.81
N HIS A 50 -23.97 15.74 27.25
CA HIS A 50 -22.80 15.66 28.16
C HIS A 50 -22.88 16.63 29.36
N ALA A 51 -24.04 16.76 29.99
CA ALA A 51 -24.15 17.52 31.22
C ALA A 51 -25.15 16.89 32.21
N ARG A 52 -24.85 15.70 32.69
CA ARG A 52 -25.47 15.15 33.94
C ARG A 52 -24.71 13.88 34.35
N THR A 53 -23.66 14.00 35.12
CA THR A 53 -23.29 13.07 36.21
C THR A 53 -21.97 13.50 36.84
N VAL A 54 -21.97 14.62 37.56
CA VAL A 54 -20.98 14.92 38.60
C VAL A 54 -21.75 15.58 39.73
N ALA A 55 -22.27 14.77 40.64
CA ALA A 55 -22.59 15.24 41.99
C ALA A 55 -22.71 14.07 42.95
N ARG A 56 -21.89 14.12 43.99
CA ARG A 56 -22.05 13.50 45.31
C ARG A 56 -21.63 12.04 45.49
N SER A 57 -20.41 11.87 46.02
CA SER A 57 -20.31 11.14 47.30
C SER A 57 -19.03 11.59 48.01
N ARG A 58 -19.20 12.49 49.00
CA ARG A 58 -18.23 12.78 50.07
C ARG A 58 -18.58 11.91 51.27
N ARG A 59 -17.54 11.49 52.00
CA ARG A 59 -17.51 10.96 53.40
C ARG A 59 -17.59 9.43 53.49
N THR A 60 -16.43 8.81 53.83
CA THR A 60 -16.13 8.52 55.24
C THR A 60 -14.68 8.05 55.39
N ALA A 61 -13.96 8.78 56.21
CA ALA A 61 -12.65 8.39 56.72
C ALA A 61 -12.88 7.39 57.88
N VAL A 62 -12.18 6.26 57.85
CA VAL A 62 -11.93 5.47 59.08
C VAL A 62 -10.45 5.13 59.11
N ALA A 63 -9.82 5.77 60.08
CA ALA A 63 -8.47 5.48 60.50
C ALA A 63 -8.48 4.22 61.38
N VAL A 64 -7.69 3.23 61.04
CA VAL A 64 -7.28 2.17 61.99
C VAL A 64 -5.77 2.09 62.00
N LEU A 65 -5.24 2.56 63.12
CA LEU A 65 -3.84 2.47 63.54
C LEU A 65 -3.70 1.12 64.26
N VAL A 66 -2.83 0.19 63.78
CA VAL A 66 -2.27 -0.86 64.62
C VAL A 66 -0.77 -0.94 64.37
N ALA A 67 -0.08 -0.67 65.41
CA ALA A 67 1.38 -0.80 65.55
C ALA A 67 1.76 -2.25 65.83
N GLY A 68 2.91 -2.67 65.38
CA GLY A 68 3.62 -3.73 66.07
C GLY A 68 4.47 -4.69 65.26
N LEU A 69 5.69 -4.60 65.53
CA LEU A 69 6.83 -5.53 65.64
C LEU A 69 7.76 -5.71 64.47
N ALA A 70 8.95 -5.16 64.69
CA ALA A 70 10.20 -5.44 64.02
C ALA A 70 10.68 -6.87 64.29
N LEU A 71 11.13 -7.56 63.26
CA LEU A 71 12.08 -8.65 63.34
C LEU A 71 13.17 -8.44 62.28
N THR A 72 14.33 -8.09 62.80
CA THR A 72 15.60 -8.07 62.11
C THR A 72 16.02 -9.44 61.68
N GLY A 73 16.26 -9.61 60.38
CA GLY A 73 16.87 -10.78 59.77
C GLY A 73 17.95 -10.30 58.80
N CYS A 74 19.18 -10.20 59.30
CA CYS A 74 20.37 -10.08 58.44
C CYS A 74 20.54 -11.36 57.62
N GLY A 75 20.55 -11.21 56.31
CA GLY A 75 20.95 -12.20 55.35
C GLY A 75 21.75 -11.52 54.24
N ALA A 76 23.06 -11.39 54.44
CA ALA A 76 23.96 -10.97 53.38
C ALA A 76 24.01 -12.05 52.30
N GLY A 77 23.63 -11.67 51.09
CA GLY A 77 23.77 -12.47 49.89
C GLY A 77 24.07 -11.53 48.73
N ASP A 78 25.36 -11.20 48.60
CA ASP A 78 25.89 -10.52 47.40
C ASP A 78 25.70 -11.43 46.19
N GLY A 79 24.66 -11.21 45.49
CA GLY A 79 24.42 -11.75 44.15
C GLY A 79 24.25 -10.61 43.18
N ARG A 80 25.34 -9.92 42.86
CA ARG A 80 25.40 -9.10 41.63
C ARG A 80 25.26 -10.05 40.44
N ALA A 81 24.05 -10.37 40.06
CA ALA A 81 23.76 -10.80 38.73
C ALA A 81 23.84 -9.54 37.81
N ASN A 82 25.02 -9.40 37.26
CA ASN A 82 25.36 -8.38 36.29
C ASN A 82 24.44 -8.50 35.06
N GLY A 83 23.90 -7.38 34.61
CA GLY A 83 22.93 -7.21 33.58
C GLY A 83 23.17 -7.96 32.29
N GLY A 84 22.31 -8.90 32.04
CA GLY A 84 22.02 -9.39 30.71
C GLY A 84 20.87 -8.52 30.17
N GLY A 85 21.04 -7.97 28.97
CA GLY A 85 20.24 -7.02 28.27
C GLY A 85 18.73 -7.08 28.53
N ALA A 86 18.15 -5.94 28.62
CA ALA A 86 16.70 -5.70 28.75
C ALA A 86 15.94 -6.21 27.50
N GLY A 87 15.90 -7.53 27.33
CA GLY A 87 14.96 -8.19 26.45
C GLY A 87 13.61 -8.29 27.15
N GLY A 88 12.89 -7.15 27.22
CA GLY A 88 11.51 -7.17 27.69
C GLY A 88 10.72 -8.22 26.89
N ARG A 89 9.93 -9.05 27.57
CA ARG A 89 9.09 -10.07 26.93
C ARG A 89 8.25 -9.39 25.85
N VAL A 90 8.35 -9.87 24.61
CA VAL A 90 7.54 -9.38 23.48
C VAL A 90 6.12 -9.87 23.66
N THR A 91 5.19 -8.94 23.91
CA THR A 91 3.77 -9.22 24.13
C THR A 91 2.91 -8.08 23.57
N GLY A 92 1.61 -8.29 23.50
CA GLY A 92 0.67 -7.29 23.05
C GLY A 92 0.48 -7.21 21.52
N PRO A 93 -0.39 -6.32 21.04
CA PRO A 93 -0.64 -6.16 19.62
C PRO A 93 0.57 -5.55 18.90
N VAL A 94 0.81 -6.02 17.68
CA VAL A 94 1.77 -5.46 16.72
C VAL A 94 1.03 -5.17 15.42
N THR A 95 0.81 -3.90 15.11
CA THR A 95 0.13 -3.47 13.90
C THR A 95 1.17 -3.25 12.79
N VAL A 96 1.08 -4.06 11.74
CA VAL A 96 2.01 -4.04 10.62
C VAL A 96 1.32 -3.49 9.38
N PHE A 97 1.82 -2.37 8.87
CA PHE A 97 1.43 -1.84 7.58
C PHE A 97 2.32 -2.48 6.51
N ALA A 98 1.72 -3.32 5.68
CA ALA A 98 2.45 -4.13 4.70
C ALA A 98 1.95 -3.91 3.27
N ALA A 99 2.86 -3.86 2.31
CA ALA A 99 2.52 -3.82 0.90
C ALA A 99 1.56 -4.98 0.53
N ALA A 100 0.60 -4.72 -0.34
CA ALA A 100 -0.44 -5.69 -0.72
C ALA A 100 0.14 -7.02 -1.24
N SER A 101 1.28 -7.01 -1.92
CA SER A 101 1.99 -8.21 -2.38
C SER A 101 2.56 -9.09 -1.25
N LEU A 102 2.61 -8.58 -0.01
CA LEU A 102 3.08 -9.32 1.17
C LEU A 102 1.95 -10.07 1.91
N THR A 103 0.70 -9.93 1.48
CA THR A 103 -0.48 -10.39 2.22
C THR A 103 -0.35 -11.85 2.68
N GLU A 104 -0.08 -12.77 1.78
CA GLU A 104 -0.04 -14.21 2.06
C GLU A 104 1.16 -14.56 2.94
N SER A 105 2.35 -14.08 2.56
CA SER A 105 3.60 -14.34 3.29
C SER A 105 3.57 -13.74 4.69
N PHE A 106 3.10 -12.50 4.85
CA PHE A 106 3.02 -11.84 6.15
C PHE A 106 1.91 -12.39 7.03
N THR A 107 0.83 -12.94 6.44
CA THR A 107 -0.18 -13.69 7.20
C THR A 107 0.44 -14.93 7.84
N ARG A 108 1.29 -15.68 7.12
CA ARG A 108 2.01 -16.83 7.66
C ARG A 108 3.06 -16.39 8.67
N ILE A 109 3.94 -15.45 8.29
CA ILE A 109 4.99 -14.91 9.18
C ILE A 109 4.40 -14.36 10.48
N GLY A 110 3.26 -13.68 10.42
CA GLY A 110 2.55 -13.17 11.60
C GLY A 110 2.15 -14.28 12.57
N LYS A 111 1.59 -15.38 12.05
CA LYS A 111 1.25 -16.56 12.88
C LYS A 111 2.49 -17.24 13.47
N ASP A 112 3.54 -17.37 12.68
CA ASP A 112 4.79 -17.96 13.14
C ASP A 112 5.47 -17.08 14.20
N PHE A 113 5.39 -15.76 14.05
CA PHE A 113 5.85 -14.79 15.06
C PHE A 113 5.03 -14.90 16.36
N GLU A 114 3.70 -14.98 16.29
CA GLU A 114 2.84 -15.17 17.46
C GLU A 114 3.16 -16.47 18.21
N ALA A 115 3.44 -17.54 17.48
CA ALA A 115 3.86 -18.81 18.05
C ALA A 115 5.24 -18.72 18.76
N ALA A 116 6.18 -17.97 18.17
CA ALA A 116 7.51 -17.73 18.75
C ALA A 116 7.47 -16.74 19.93
N HIS A 117 6.47 -15.87 20.01
CA HIS A 117 6.29 -14.83 21.03
C HIS A 117 4.90 -14.92 21.69
N PRO A 118 4.68 -15.90 22.59
CA PRO A 118 3.38 -16.07 23.26
C PRO A 118 2.93 -14.81 24.00
N GLY A 119 1.70 -14.37 23.70
CA GLY A 119 1.11 -13.13 24.22
C GLY A 119 1.25 -11.94 23.26
N SER A 120 1.93 -12.09 22.11
CA SER A 120 1.85 -11.13 21.01
C SER A 120 0.70 -11.45 20.07
N ARG A 121 0.24 -10.43 19.31
CA ARG A 121 -0.76 -10.57 18.25
C ARG A 121 -0.45 -9.63 17.11
N VAL A 122 -0.30 -10.18 15.91
CA VAL A 122 -0.02 -9.42 14.68
C VAL A 122 -1.32 -9.05 13.99
N THR A 123 -1.48 -7.77 13.69
CA THR A 123 -2.58 -7.26 12.88
C THR A 123 -2.00 -6.64 11.61
N LEU A 124 -2.42 -7.14 10.46
CA LEU A 124 -1.97 -6.62 9.16
C LEU A 124 -2.95 -5.57 8.63
N ASN A 125 -2.42 -4.42 8.24
CA ASN A 125 -3.10 -3.46 7.37
C ASN A 125 -2.39 -3.49 6.02
N VAL A 126 -3.08 -4.02 5.00
CA VAL A 126 -2.49 -4.25 3.68
C VAL A 126 -3.09 -3.33 2.63
N ALA A 127 -2.24 -2.64 1.89
CA ALA A 127 -2.61 -1.74 0.81
C ALA A 127 -1.40 -1.46 -0.12
N GLY A 128 -1.57 -0.60 -1.12
CA GLY A 128 -0.44 -0.07 -1.87
C GLY A 128 0.51 0.72 -0.95
N SER A 129 1.82 0.49 -1.08
CA SER A 129 2.83 1.11 -0.19
C SER A 129 2.75 2.63 -0.14
N SER A 130 2.38 3.29 -1.25
CA SER A 130 2.20 4.75 -1.30
C SER A 130 1.05 5.22 -0.41
N ALA A 131 -0.05 4.47 -0.36
CA ALA A 131 -1.19 4.79 0.51
C ALA A 131 -0.84 4.58 1.98
N LEU A 132 -0.11 3.49 2.31
CA LEU A 132 0.34 3.20 3.67
C LEU A 132 1.33 4.24 4.17
N ALA A 133 2.32 4.64 3.36
CA ALA A 133 3.27 5.70 3.70
C ALA A 133 2.57 7.02 4.00
N ASN A 134 1.57 7.39 3.19
CA ASN A 134 0.76 8.59 3.44
C ASN A 134 -0.07 8.50 4.73
N GLN A 135 -0.61 7.32 5.07
CA GLN A 135 -1.33 7.10 6.32
C GLN A 135 -0.40 7.27 7.53
N ILE A 136 0.83 6.74 7.46
CA ILE A 136 1.85 6.88 8.50
C ILE A 136 2.20 8.37 8.68
N ALA A 137 2.51 9.08 7.61
CA ALA A 137 2.81 10.51 7.64
C ALA A 137 1.63 11.38 8.15
N GLN A 138 0.41 10.85 8.14
CA GLN A 138 -0.78 11.48 8.73
C GLN A 138 -1.03 11.03 10.18
N GLY A 139 -0.12 10.28 10.79
CA GLY A 139 -0.19 9.84 12.18
C GLY A 139 -1.06 8.58 12.40
N ALA A 140 -1.26 7.74 11.38
CA ALA A 140 -1.95 6.46 11.58
C ALA A 140 -1.14 5.57 12.55
N PRO A 141 -1.79 4.98 13.58
CA PRO A 141 -1.11 4.15 14.56
C PRO A 141 -0.67 2.84 13.92
N ALA A 142 0.63 2.69 13.72
CA ALA A 142 1.25 1.47 13.22
C ALA A 142 2.57 1.23 13.94
N ASP A 143 2.96 -0.03 14.08
CA ASP A 143 4.21 -0.43 14.72
C ASP A 143 5.33 -0.64 13.70
N VAL A 144 4.99 -1.20 12.54
CA VAL A 144 5.95 -1.59 11.49
C VAL A 144 5.43 -1.17 10.12
N PHE A 145 6.34 -0.71 9.26
CA PHE A 145 6.08 -0.50 7.85
C PHE A 145 6.97 -1.39 6.99
N ALA A 146 6.34 -2.20 6.11
CA ALA A 146 6.99 -3.04 5.10
C ALA A 146 6.53 -2.62 3.70
N SER A 147 7.42 -1.99 2.96
CA SER A 147 7.14 -1.40 1.65
C SER A 147 7.59 -2.30 0.50
N ALA A 148 6.91 -2.22 -0.66
CA ALA A 148 7.33 -2.87 -1.91
C ALA A 148 8.23 -1.97 -2.79
N ALA A 149 8.65 -0.81 -2.29
CA ALA A 149 9.61 0.05 -2.99
C ALA A 149 10.35 0.97 -2.01
N PRO A 150 11.64 1.26 -2.24
CA PRO A 150 12.41 2.21 -1.45
C PRO A 150 11.83 3.62 -1.44
N THR A 151 11.27 4.08 -2.56
CA THR A 151 10.69 5.43 -2.69
C THR A 151 9.55 5.70 -1.71
N ASN A 152 8.69 4.71 -1.44
CA ASN A 152 7.62 4.87 -0.45
C ASN A 152 8.15 4.76 0.99
N MET A 153 9.22 4.00 1.21
CA MET A 153 9.92 4.00 2.49
C MET A 153 10.60 5.34 2.76
N SER A 154 11.20 5.97 1.74
CA SER A 154 11.81 7.30 1.86
C SER A 154 10.81 8.34 2.37
N THR A 155 9.54 8.29 1.93
CA THR A 155 8.49 9.19 2.44
C THR A 155 8.35 9.11 3.97
N VAL A 156 8.41 7.91 4.55
CA VAL A 156 8.31 7.69 6.00
C VAL A 156 9.59 8.13 6.72
N VAL A 157 10.75 7.87 6.12
CA VAL A 157 12.05 8.29 6.66
C VAL A 157 12.19 9.81 6.66
N GLU A 158 11.84 10.48 5.56
CA GLU A 158 11.91 11.93 5.40
C GLU A 158 10.92 12.66 6.32
N ALA A 159 9.77 12.05 6.61
CA ALA A 159 8.82 12.55 7.60
C ALA A 159 9.33 12.39 9.05
N GLY A 160 10.40 11.63 9.27
CA GLY A 160 10.95 11.36 10.60
C GLY A 160 10.20 10.29 11.39
N ASP A 161 9.36 9.48 10.72
CA ASP A 161 8.51 8.47 11.35
C ASP A 161 9.20 7.09 11.50
N ALA A 162 10.40 6.92 10.95
CA ALA A 162 11.16 5.68 11.07
C ALA A 162 11.96 5.62 12.38
N ASP A 163 11.95 4.47 13.07
CA ASP A 163 12.83 4.15 14.20
C ASP A 163 14.08 3.42 13.68
N GLY A 164 15.09 4.20 13.34
CA GLY A 164 16.35 3.72 12.78
C GLY A 164 16.34 3.61 11.25
N THR A 165 17.29 2.82 10.73
CA THR A 165 17.50 2.67 9.27
C THR A 165 16.68 1.51 8.73
N PRO A 166 15.86 1.71 7.68
CA PRO A 166 15.18 0.62 6.99
C PRO A 166 16.16 -0.41 6.44
N SER A 167 15.77 -1.67 6.45
CA SER A 167 16.56 -2.76 5.87
C SER A 167 15.78 -3.47 4.78
N VAL A 168 16.41 -3.75 3.64
CA VAL A 168 15.84 -4.59 2.60
C VAL A 168 15.80 -6.03 3.13
N PHE A 169 14.63 -6.67 3.04
CA PHE A 169 14.41 -8.03 3.52
C PHE A 169 14.03 -9.02 2.42
N ALA A 170 13.62 -8.53 1.25
CA ALA A 170 13.25 -9.33 0.09
C ALA A 170 13.34 -8.49 -1.19
N ARG A 171 13.32 -9.18 -2.35
CA ARG A 171 13.13 -8.59 -3.68
C ARG A 171 12.00 -9.27 -4.42
N ASN A 172 11.40 -8.57 -5.36
CA ASN A 172 10.37 -9.13 -6.23
C ASN A 172 10.47 -8.53 -7.63
N GLN A 173 9.96 -9.25 -8.62
CA GLN A 173 9.92 -8.73 -9.99
C GLN A 173 8.55 -9.00 -10.62
N LEU A 174 8.23 -8.20 -11.65
CA LEU A 174 6.97 -8.30 -12.35
C LEU A 174 6.92 -9.50 -13.29
N VAL A 175 5.72 -10.03 -13.46
CA VAL A 175 5.30 -10.93 -14.51
C VAL A 175 4.02 -10.40 -15.15
N ILE A 176 3.65 -10.89 -16.31
CA ILE A 176 2.34 -10.65 -16.90
C ILE A 176 1.38 -11.71 -16.37
N ALA A 177 0.42 -11.32 -15.53
CA ALA A 177 -0.68 -12.19 -15.15
C ALA A 177 -1.69 -12.25 -16.28
N VAL A 178 -2.06 -13.46 -16.69
CA VAL A 178 -3.12 -13.73 -17.67
C VAL A 178 -4.10 -14.75 -17.09
N PRO A 179 -5.35 -14.81 -17.55
CA PRO A 179 -6.26 -15.88 -17.15
C PRO A 179 -5.66 -17.25 -17.45
N ARG A 180 -6.01 -18.26 -16.65
CA ARG A 180 -5.52 -19.62 -16.85
C ARG A 180 -5.73 -20.09 -18.30
N GLY A 181 -4.70 -20.70 -18.88
CA GLY A 181 -4.70 -21.11 -20.27
C GLY A 181 -4.35 -20.01 -21.27
N ASN A 182 -4.15 -18.77 -20.83
CA ASN A 182 -3.67 -17.65 -21.66
C ASN A 182 -4.43 -17.51 -23.00
N PRO A 183 -5.74 -17.25 -22.98
CA PRO A 183 -6.58 -17.29 -24.19
C PRO A 183 -6.21 -16.27 -25.25
N LYS A 184 -5.46 -15.20 -24.86
CA LYS A 184 -4.95 -14.18 -25.79
C LYS A 184 -3.52 -14.47 -26.28
N ALA A 185 -2.94 -15.60 -25.89
CA ALA A 185 -1.57 -15.98 -26.24
C ALA A 185 -0.56 -14.83 -26.02
N VAL A 186 -0.62 -14.20 -24.85
CA VAL A 186 0.31 -13.13 -24.43
C VAL A 186 1.62 -13.78 -24.03
N ALA A 187 2.74 -13.42 -24.69
CA ALA A 187 4.06 -13.99 -24.42
C ALA A 187 5.12 -12.91 -24.11
N SER A 188 4.80 -11.63 -24.34
CA SER A 188 5.75 -10.50 -24.17
C SER A 188 5.03 -9.22 -23.79
N LEU A 189 5.78 -8.18 -23.35
CA LEU A 189 5.24 -6.85 -23.14
C LEU A 189 4.65 -6.24 -24.41
N ALA A 190 5.22 -6.53 -25.59
CA ALA A 190 4.72 -6.04 -26.87
C ALA A 190 3.29 -6.55 -27.14
N ASP A 191 2.95 -7.78 -26.73
CA ASP A 191 1.63 -8.35 -26.92
C ASP A 191 0.54 -7.61 -26.15
N LEU A 192 0.89 -6.88 -25.07
CA LEU A 192 -0.04 -6.10 -24.30
C LEU A 192 -0.60 -4.89 -25.06
N SER A 193 0.11 -4.43 -26.10
CA SER A 193 -0.32 -3.32 -26.96
C SER A 193 -1.13 -3.75 -28.18
N ARG A 194 -1.36 -5.06 -28.37
CA ARG A 194 -2.18 -5.58 -29.50
C ARG A 194 -3.63 -5.08 -29.42
N PRO A 195 -4.25 -4.74 -30.55
CA PRO A 195 -5.66 -4.39 -30.58
C PRO A 195 -6.54 -5.47 -29.94
N GLY A 196 -7.46 -5.06 -29.06
CA GLY A 196 -8.38 -5.97 -28.38
C GLY A 196 -7.81 -6.71 -27.17
N VAL A 197 -6.59 -6.39 -26.72
CA VAL A 197 -6.04 -6.84 -25.44
C VAL A 197 -6.30 -5.76 -24.40
N LYS A 198 -7.08 -6.09 -23.37
CA LYS A 198 -7.39 -5.21 -22.25
C LYS A 198 -6.37 -5.44 -21.14
N VAL A 199 -5.71 -4.39 -20.68
CA VAL A 199 -4.66 -4.49 -19.66
C VAL A 199 -4.98 -3.62 -18.45
N ALA A 200 -4.84 -4.19 -17.26
CA ALA A 200 -4.79 -3.43 -16.00
C ALA A 200 -3.34 -3.16 -15.59
N LEU A 201 -3.06 -1.95 -15.15
CA LEU A 201 -1.81 -1.60 -14.48
C LEU A 201 -2.11 -1.02 -13.09
N CYS A 202 -1.10 -0.98 -12.23
CA CYS A 202 -1.15 -0.11 -11.06
C CYS A 202 -0.92 1.35 -11.47
N ALA A 203 -1.46 2.29 -10.70
CA ALA A 203 -1.15 3.70 -10.85
C ALA A 203 0.35 3.96 -10.64
N SER A 204 0.91 4.94 -11.34
CA SER A 204 2.37 5.15 -11.43
C SER A 204 3.05 5.46 -10.09
N GLN A 205 2.33 6.00 -9.12
CA GLN A 205 2.83 6.28 -7.76
C GLN A 205 2.87 5.03 -6.85
N VAL A 206 2.28 3.92 -7.29
CA VAL A 206 2.28 2.65 -6.56
C VAL A 206 3.50 1.83 -7.00
N PRO A 207 4.14 1.03 -6.13
CA PRO A 207 5.34 0.26 -6.48
C PRO A 207 5.22 -0.57 -7.76
N CYS A 208 4.14 -1.33 -7.93
CA CYS A 208 3.88 -2.13 -9.14
C CYS A 208 3.72 -1.26 -10.40
N GLY A 209 3.13 -0.07 -10.28
CA GLY A 209 2.98 0.87 -11.40
C GLY A 209 4.29 1.54 -11.81
N ALA A 210 5.12 1.92 -10.84
CA ALA A 210 6.46 2.44 -11.10
C ALA A 210 7.34 1.39 -11.80
N ALA A 211 7.32 0.13 -11.28
CA ALA A 211 8.05 -0.98 -11.88
C ALA A 211 7.53 -1.31 -13.30
N ALA A 212 6.19 -1.30 -13.50
CA ALA A 212 5.59 -1.52 -14.81
C ALA A 212 6.03 -0.46 -15.82
N ARG A 213 6.07 0.81 -15.43
CA ARG A 213 6.59 1.89 -16.29
C ARG A 213 8.04 1.64 -16.67
N THR A 214 8.92 1.34 -15.70
CA THR A 214 10.34 1.04 -15.96
C THR A 214 10.48 -0.11 -16.95
N ALA A 215 9.71 -1.18 -16.80
CA ALA A 215 9.77 -2.34 -17.69
C ALA A 215 9.25 -2.01 -19.11
N LEU A 216 8.13 -1.29 -19.21
CA LEU A 216 7.54 -0.87 -20.49
C LEU A 216 8.46 0.11 -21.24
N ASP A 217 9.04 1.07 -20.53
CA ASP A 217 10.02 2.01 -21.11
C ASP A 217 11.27 1.27 -21.61
N ALA A 218 11.75 0.27 -20.86
CA ALA A 218 12.89 -0.57 -21.26
C ALA A 218 12.59 -1.43 -22.50
N ALA A 219 11.32 -1.83 -22.67
CA ALA A 219 10.85 -2.57 -23.85
C ALA A 219 10.51 -1.67 -25.06
N GLY A 220 10.45 -0.35 -24.87
CA GLY A 220 9.95 0.59 -25.88
C GLY A 220 8.46 0.40 -26.21
N VAL A 221 7.68 -0.13 -25.25
CA VAL A 221 6.26 -0.43 -25.43
C VAL A 221 5.40 0.70 -24.87
N ALA A 222 4.66 1.38 -25.75
CA ALA A 222 3.63 2.34 -25.36
C ALA A 222 2.33 1.58 -25.09
N LEU A 223 1.87 1.61 -23.84
CA LEU A 223 0.67 0.92 -23.39
C LEU A 223 -0.33 1.89 -22.75
N THR A 224 -1.58 1.85 -23.20
CA THR A 224 -2.68 2.56 -22.56
C THR A 224 -3.54 1.54 -21.81
N PRO A 225 -3.45 1.43 -20.47
CA PRO A 225 -4.25 0.48 -19.71
C PRO A 225 -5.73 0.90 -19.71
N VAL A 226 -6.64 -0.08 -19.60
CA VAL A 226 -8.07 0.19 -19.45
C VAL A 226 -8.43 0.62 -18.02
N THR A 227 -7.58 0.32 -17.05
CA THR A 227 -7.74 0.72 -15.65
C THR A 227 -6.39 0.88 -14.96
N LEU A 228 -6.35 1.75 -13.95
CA LEU A 228 -5.21 1.97 -13.06
C LEU A 228 -5.62 1.64 -11.63
N GLU A 229 -4.99 0.63 -11.06
CA GLU A 229 -5.32 0.11 -9.73
C GLU A 229 -4.45 0.75 -8.64
N ARG A 230 -5.00 0.78 -7.43
CA ARG A 230 -4.35 1.39 -6.26
C ARG A 230 -3.30 0.48 -5.61
N ASP A 231 -3.32 -0.81 -5.94
CA ASP A 231 -2.35 -1.81 -5.50
C ASP A 231 -2.35 -3.01 -6.45
N VAL A 232 -1.39 -3.92 -6.25
CA VAL A 232 -1.20 -5.07 -7.12
C VAL A 232 -2.31 -6.12 -7.02
N LYS A 233 -2.95 -6.25 -5.84
CA LYS A 233 -4.07 -7.19 -5.66
C LYS A 233 -5.29 -6.73 -6.42
N GLY A 234 -5.52 -5.41 -6.52
CA GLY A 234 -6.53 -4.84 -7.40
C GLY A 234 -6.29 -5.20 -8.87
N ALA A 235 -5.04 -5.04 -9.37
CA ALA A 235 -4.70 -5.41 -10.74
C ALA A 235 -4.87 -6.92 -11.00
N LEU A 236 -4.42 -7.77 -10.08
CA LEU A 236 -4.61 -9.22 -10.16
C LEU A 236 -6.11 -9.61 -10.19
N ALA A 237 -6.91 -8.97 -9.32
CA ALA A 237 -8.34 -9.23 -9.23
C ALA A 237 -9.06 -8.97 -10.56
N LYS A 238 -8.65 -7.96 -11.33
CA LYS A 238 -9.21 -7.67 -12.66
C LYS A 238 -9.01 -8.82 -13.64
N VAL A 239 -7.84 -9.48 -13.59
CA VAL A 239 -7.56 -10.68 -14.40
C VAL A 239 -8.41 -11.85 -13.92
N LYS A 240 -8.46 -12.11 -12.61
CA LYS A 240 -9.25 -13.21 -12.02
C LYS A 240 -10.74 -13.12 -12.33
N LEU A 241 -11.29 -11.92 -12.36
CA LEU A 241 -12.69 -11.64 -12.68
C LEU A 241 -12.98 -11.62 -14.20
N GLY A 242 -11.96 -11.73 -15.05
CA GLY A 242 -12.11 -11.66 -16.51
C GLY A 242 -12.47 -10.26 -17.02
N GLU A 243 -12.27 -9.21 -16.21
CA GLU A 243 -12.50 -7.82 -16.63
C GLU A 243 -11.42 -7.33 -17.59
N VAL A 244 -10.21 -7.88 -17.47
CA VAL A 244 -9.07 -7.63 -18.36
C VAL A 244 -8.43 -8.95 -18.80
N ASP A 245 -7.68 -8.88 -19.91
CA ASP A 245 -6.98 -10.02 -20.49
C ASP A 245 -5.57 -10.21 -19.87
N ALA A 246 -4.99 -9.15 -19.31
CA ALA A 246 -3.68 -9.19 -18.68
C ALA A 246 -3.49 -8.09 -17.65
N ALA A 247 -2.53 -8.29 -16.73
CA ALA A 247 -2.05 -7.26 -15.81
C ALA A 247 -0.56 -7.45 -15.53
N LEU A 248 0.17 -6.36 -15.25
CA LEU A 248 1.51 -6.45 -14.69
C LEU A 248 1.42 -6.53 -13.17
N VAL A 249 1.79 -7.68 -12.62
CA VAL A 249 1.76 -7.99 -11.19
C VAL A 249 3.09 -8.63 -10.77
N TYR A 250 3.30 -8.85 -9.49
CA TYR A 250 4.51 -9.55 -9.05
C TYR A 250 4.41 -11.07 -9.25
N ARG A 251 5.55 -11.73 -9.40
CA ARG A 251 5.66 -13.19 -9.50
C ARG A 251 4.94 -13.88 -8.34
N THR A 252 5.13 -13.38 -7.12
CA THR A 252 4.49 -13.91 -5.91
C THR A 252 2.96 -13.86 -5.96
N ASP A 253 2.39 -12.85 -6.61
CA ASP A 253 0.94 -12.72 -6.75
C ASP A 253 0.36 -13.82 -7.65
N THR A 254 1.04 -14.15 -8.76
CA THR A 254 0.61 -15.22 -9.66
C THR A 254 0.84 -16.60 -9.05
N GLN A 255 1.89 -16.80 -8.25
CA GLN A 255 2.09 -18.04 -7.52
C GLN A 255 0.98 -18.26 -6.48
N ALA A 256 0.63 -17.23 -5.71
CA ALA A 256 -0.46 -17.30 -4.73
C ALA A 256 -1.85 -17.52 -5.36
N ALA A 257 -2.02 -17.21 -6.64
CA ALA A 257 -3.27 -17.34 -7.39
C ALA A 257 -3.15 -18.32 -8.59
N SER A 258 -2.28 -19.32 -8.49
CA SER A 258 -1.96 -20.26 -9.58
C SER A 258 -3.16 -21.08 -10.10
N ASP A 259 -4.22 -21.19 -9.31
CA ASP A 259 -5.46 -21.83 -9.72
C ASP A 259 -6.29 -20.97 -10.70
N ASP A 260 -6.14 -19.65 -10.64
CA ASP A 260 -6.94 -18.69 -11.40
C ASP A 260 -6.17 -18.08 -12.58
N VAL A 261 -4.86 -17.87 -12.42
CA VAL A 261 -4.03 -17.14 -13.39
C VAL A 261 -2.75 -17.87 -13.71
N THR A 262 -2.14 -17.50 -14.84
CA THR A 262 -0.80 -17.91 -15.24
C THR A 262 0.10 -16.67 -15.27
N GLY A 263 1.29 -16.76 -14.68
CA GLY A 263 2.33 -15.76 -14.79
C GLY A 263 3.19 -16.01 -16.04
N VAL A 264 3.29 -15.00 -16.92
CA VAL A 264 4.17 -15.03 -18.08
C VAL A 264 5.40 -14.16 -17.78
N GLU A 265 6.57 -14.78 -17.75
CA GLU A 265 7.84 -14.10 -17.55
C GLU A 265 8.22 -13.27 -18.76
N PHE A 266 8.92 -12.16 -18.56
CA PHE A 266 9.45 -11.32 -19.61
C PHE A 266 10.81 -10.74 -19.22
N PRO A 267 11.77 -10.58 -20.13
CA PRO A 267 13.17 -10.26 -19.81
C PRO A 267 13.35 -8.87 -19.19
N GLU A 268 12.55 -7.89 -19.58
CA GLU A 268 12.68 -6.50 -19.08
C GLU A 268 12.31 -6.38 -17.59
N SER A 269 11.65 -7.37 -17.00
CA SER A 269 11.36 -7.41 -15.57
C SER A 269 12.64 -7.35 -14.72
N ALA A 270 13.76 -7.85 -15.23
CA ALA A 270 15.07 -7.77 -14.56
C ALA A 270 15.58 -6.32 -14.38
N ARG A 271 15.07 -5.37 -15.16
CA ARG A 271 15.39 -3.94 -15.02
C ARG A 271 14.45 -3.21 -14.04
N ALA A 272 13.43 -3.89 -13.55
CA ALA A 272 12.38 -3.35 -12.71
C ALA A 272 12.17 -4.18 -11.43
N VAL A 273 13.27 -4.72 -10.89
CA VAL A 273 13.25 -5.46 -9.61
C VAL A 273 12.96 -4.49 -8.48
N ASN A 274 12.01 -4.83 -7.64
CA ASN A 274 11.65 -4.06 -6.46
C ASN A 274 12.39 -4.57 -5.23
N ASP A 275 13.11 -3.69 -4.56
CA ASP A 275 13.59 -3.92 -3.20
C ASP A 275 12.46 -3.67 -2.20
N TYR A 276 12.34 -4.55 -1.20
CA TYR A 276 11.33 -4.50 -0.15
C TYR A 276 11.98 -4.12 1.18
N PRO A 277 11.98 -2.83 1.56
CA PRO A 277 12.46 -2.39 2.86
C PRO A 277 11.41 -2.54 3.96
N ILE A 278 11.89 -2.78 5.20
CA ILE A 278 11.10 -2.83 6.42
C ILE A 278 11.73 -1.97 7.51
N VAL A 279 10.92 -1.34 8.34
CA VAL A 279 11.35 -0.54 9.49
C VAL A 279 10.30 -0.59 10.61
N ALA A 280 10.76 -0.51 11.87
CA ALA A 280 9.89 -0.15 12.98
C ALA A 280 9.57 1.35 12.92
N LEU A 281 8.37 1.74 13.37
CA LEU A 281 7.98 3.15 13.39
C LEU A 281 8.36 3.81 14.71
N LYS A 282 8.68 5.10 14.67
CA LYS A 282 9.16 5.88 15.82
C LYS A 282 8.11 5.98 16.93
N ASP A 283 6.87 6.24 16.52
CA ASP A 283 5.74 6.41 17.45
C ASP A 283 4.89 5.11 17.55
N ALA A 284 5.57 3.96 17.38
CA ALA A 284 4.95 2.64 17.49
C ALA A 284 4.24 2.46 18.84
N PRO A 285 2.95 2.10 18.88
CA PRO A 285 2.26 1.76 20.13
C PRO A 285 2.93 0.62 20.92
N ASN A 286 3.59 -0.30 20.22
CA ASN A 286 4.35 -1.42 20.81
C ASN A 286 5.79 -1.46 20.26
N PRO A 287 6.70 -0.56 20.68
CA PRO A 287 8.04 -0.47 20.10
C PRO A 287 8.89 -1.73 20.26
N ASN A 288 8.70 -2.50 21.34
CA ASN A 288 9.40 -3.77 21.54
C ASN A 288 8.87 -4.84 20.58
N GLY A 289 7.56 -4.92 20.40
CA GLY A 289 6.91 -5.80 19.40
C GLY A 289 7.33 -5.44 17.98
N ALA A 290 7.39 -4.14 17.67
CA ALA A 290 7.80 -3.63 16.37
C ALA A 290 9.21 -4.08 15.98
N ARG A 291 10.20 -3.81 16.87
CA ARG A 291 11.60 -4.21 16.65
C ARG A 291 11.76 -5.73 16.57
N ALA A 292 11.05 -6.47 17.42
CA ALA A 292 11.08 -7.93 17.40
C ALA A 292 10.49 -8.48 16.09
N PHE A 293 9.38 -7.91 15.59
CA PHE A 293 8.80 -8.34 14.32
C PHE A 293 9.72 -8.04 13.13
N VAL A 294 10.35 -6.85 13.08
CA VAL A 294 11.35 -6.51 12.05
C VAL A 294 12.53 -7.50 12.09
N ALA A 295 13.03 -7.85 13.28
CA ALA A 295 14.08 -8.84 13.43
C ALA A 295 13.63 -10.23 12.99
N TYR A 296 12.38 -10.61 13.31
CA TYR A 296 11.82 -11.90 12.94
C TYR A 296 11.66 -12.05 11.43
N VAL A 297 11.16 -11.03 10.73
CA VAL A 297 11.04 -11.04 9.25
C VAL A 297 12.38 -11.32 8.58
N ARG A 298 13.48 -10.90 9.18
CA ARG A 298 14.85 -11.12 8.69
C ARG A 298 15.47 -12.44 9.14
N SER A 299 14.80 -13.19 9.98
CA SER A 299 15.28 -14.49 10.48
C SER A 299 15.14 -15.60 9.43
N ALA A 300 15.92 -16.66 9.57
CA ALA A 300 15.89 -17.78 8.63
C ALA A 300 14.50 -18.42 8.45
N PRO A 301 13.66 -18.63 9.49
CA PRO A 301 12.30 -19.14 9.30
C PRO A 301 11.42 -18.24 8.44
N ALA A 302 11.44 -16.92 8.67
CA ALA A 302 10.64 -15.99 7.88
C ALA A 302 11.17 -15.84 6.44
N GLN A 303 12.49 -15.88 6.26
CA GLN A 303 13.12 -15.88 4.93
C GLN A 303 12.76 -17.15 4.12
N ALA A 304 12.62 -18.30 4.77
CA ALA A 304 12.12 -19.51 4.11
C ALA A 304 10.68 -19.32 3.61
N VAL A 305 9.80 -18.72 4.43
CA VAL A 305 8.41 -18.40 4.00
C VAL A 305 8.38 -17.47 2.80
N LEU A 306 9.26 -16.46 2.77
CA LEU A 306 9.35 -15.52 1.64
C LEU A 306 9.88 -16.23 0.39
N ALA A 307 10.91 -17.06 0.50
CA ALA A 307 11.46 -17.83 -0.62
C ALA A 307 10.42 -18.81 -1.20
N ASP A 308 9.70 -19.54 -0.35
CA ASP A 308 8.62 -20.46 -0.75
C ASP A 308 7.51 -19.71 -1.51
N ALA A 309 7.24 -18.44 -1.16
CA ALA A 309 6.27 -17.59 -1.85
C ALA A 309 6.80 -16.97 -3.15
N GLY A 310 8.09 -17.19 -3.51
CA GLY A 310 8.71 -16.71 -4.75
C GLY A 310 9.40 -15.36 -4.66
N PHE A 311 9.58 -14.82 -3.44
CA PHE A 311 10.46 -13.66 -3.25
C PHE A 311 11.93 -14.06 -3.44
N GLN A 312 12.70 -13.11 -3.95
CA GLN A 312 14.16 -13.24 -4.06
C GLN A 312 14.80 -12.74 -2.75
N ALA A 313 15.96 -13.29 -2.41
CA ALA A 313 16.78 -12.79 -1.31
C ALA A 313 17.19 -11.33 -1.53
N PRO A 314 17.42 -10.56 -0.44
CA PRO A 314 17.84 -9.16 -0.50
C PRO A 314 19.20 -8.97 -1.18
#